data_8cae8af6074eee8b8140ba05f725d8b4
#
_entry.id   8cae8af6074eee8b8140ba05f725d8b4
#
_cell.length_a   1.000
_cell.length_b   1.000
_cell.length_c   1.000
_cell.angle_alpha   90.00
_cell.angle_beta   90.00
_cell.angle_gamma   90.00
#
_symmetry.space_group_name_H-M   'P 1'
#
loop_
_entity.id
_entity.type
_entity.pdbx_description
1 polymer ?
#
loop_
_entity_poly.entity_id
_entity_poly.type
_entity_poly.pdbx_seq_one_letter_code
_entity_poly.pdbx_strand_id
1 'polypeptide(L)'
;MFNNILIVGCGLIGSSILKSSIRNKISKNIYVYEKLKKNIKIIRKINKRIKFIPNLNKDLEMMNFIIICAPMSEYKFIFPKINKFMSEDSVITEVGSTKRNLIKFTKNKNLILSHPIAGSEVSGPKFGSNDLFNNKW
;
A
#
# COMPACT_ATOMS: atom_id res chain seq x y z
N MET A 1 11.48 -4.25 -12.51
CA MET A 1 11.37 -4.73 -11.11
C MET A 1 11.81 -3.61 -10.18
N PHE A 2 10.98 -3.25 -9.20
CA PHE A 2 11.32 -2.22 -8.20
C PHE A 2 12.38 -2.72 -7.22
N ASN A 3 13.19 -1.82 -6.65
CA ASN A 3 14.06 -2.19 -5.55
C ASN A 3 13.27 -2.28 -4.23
N ASN A 4 12.50 -1.26 -3.91
CA ASN A 4 11.74 -1.17 -2.68
C ASN A 4 10.31 -0.73 -2.96
N ILE A 5 9.32 -1.50 -2.52
CA ILE A 5 7.91 -1.09 -2.52
C ILE A 5 7.40 -0.97 -1.09
N LEU A 6 6.49 -0.02 -0.87
CA LEU A 6 5.81 0.16 0.40
C LEU A 6 4.30 -0.01 0.20
N ILE A 7 3.69 -0.87 1.01
CA ILE A 7 2.23 -1.00 1.11
C ILE A 7 1.78 -0.31 2.39
N VAL A 8 0.95 0.72 2.26
CA VAL A 8 0.41 1.51 3.37
C VAL A 8 -1.02 1.06 3.66
N GLY A 9 -1.21 0.35 4.77
CA GLY A 9 -2.48 -0.31 5.11
C GLY A 9 -2.60 -1.70 4.47
N CYS A 10 -2.78 -2.71 5.29
CA CYS A 10 -2.77 -4.10 4.84
C CYS A 10 -4.06 -4.83 5.25
N GLY A 11 -5.21 -4.23 4.89
CA GLY A 11 -6.52 -4.87 4.94
C GLY A 11 -6.68 -5.93 3.85
N LEU A 12 -7.89 -6.14 3.35
CA LEU A 12 -8.16 -7.09 2.26
C LEU A 12 -7.36 -6.74 0.99
N ILE A 13 -7.50 -5.51 0.49
CA ILE A 13 -6.84 -5.06 -0.74
C ILE A 13 -5.31 -5.06 -0.57
N GLY A 14 -4.78 -4.40 0.47
CA GLY A 14 -3.34 -4.31 0.69
C GLY A 14 -2.67 -5.66 0.90
N SER A 15 -3.31 -6.60 1.59
CA SER A 15 -2.76 -7.95 1.75
C SER A 15 -2.85 -8.79 0.48
N SER A 16 -3.83 -8.54 -0.37
CA SER A 16 -3.92 -9.17 -1.70
C SER A 16 -2.82 -8.67 -2.62
N ILE A 17 -2.58 -7.35 -2.65
CA ILE A 17 -1.45 -6.74 -3.35
C ILE A 17 -0.13 -7.29 -2.82
N LEU A 18 0.03 -7.39 -1.51
CA LEU A 18 1.22 -7.96 -0.87
C LEU A 18 1.50 -9.39 -1.33
N LYS A 19 0.49 -10.26 -1.28
CA LYS A 19 0.61 -11.66 -1.69
C LYS A 19 0.94 -11.76 -3.19
N SER A 20 0.22 -11.01 -4.04
CA SER A 20 0.48 -10.96 -5.48
C SER A 20 1.88 -10.42 -5.79
N SER A 21 2.34 -9.41 -5.07
CA SER A 21 3.69 -8.83 -5.21
C SER A 21 4.79 -9.84 -4.89
N ILE A 22 4.58 -10.65 -3.85
CA ILE A 22 5.52 -11.73 -3.47
C ILE A 22 5.53 -12.81 -4.55
N ARG A 23 4.36 -13.30 -4.98
CA ARG A 23 4.22 -14.34 -6.00
C ARG A 23 4.89 -13.95 -7.31
N ASN A 24 4.64 -12.73 -7.77
CA ASN A 24 5.14 -12.23 -9.05
C ASN A 24 6.53 -11.57 -8.97
N LYS A 25 7.16 -11.55 -7.80
CA LYS A 25 8.51 -11.00 -7.57
C LYS A 25 8.67 -9.57 -8.13
N ILE A 26 7.68 -8.70 -7.93
CA ILE A 26 7.67 -7.35 -8.50
C ILE A 26 8.71 -6.42 -7.87
N SER A 27 9.25 -6.77 -6.70
CA SER A 27 10.23 -5.98 -5.96
C SER A 27 11.25 -6.86 -5.26
N LYS A 28 12.46 -6.33 -5.06
CA LYS A 28 13.48 -6.97 -4.23
C LYS A 28 13.12 -6.95 -2.75
N ASN A 29 12.59 -5.83 -2.26
CA ASN A 29 12.19 -5.65 -0.88
C ASN A 29 10.74 -5.15 -0.82
N ILE A 30 9.96 -5.71 0.11
CA ILE A 30 8.59 -5.30 0.37
C ILE A 30 8.51 -4.79 1.79
N TYR A 31 8.06 -3.55 1.92
CA TYR A 31 7.82 -2.87 3.17
C TYR A 31 6.32 -2.73 3.41
N VAL A 32 5.92 -2.79 4.67
CA VAL A 32 4.53 -2.61 5.09
C VAL A 32 4.46 -1.60 6.22
N TYR A 33 3.55 -0.64 6.11
CA TYR A 33 3.09 0.19 7.20
C TYR A 33 1.67 -0.23 7.58
N GLU A 34 1.50 -0.72 8.80
CA GLU A 34 0.21 -1.15 9.34
C GLU A 34 0.11 -0.74 10.81
N LYS A 35 -0.99 -0.07 11.18
CA LYS A 35 -1.21 0.43 12.54
C LYS A 35 -1.71 -0.66 13.50
N LEU A 36 -2.48 -1.62 13.02
CA LEU A 36 -3.14 -2.61 13.86
C LEU A 36 -2.20 -3.77 14.18
N LYS A 37 -1.80 -3.91 15.43
CA LYS A 37 -0.93 -5.00 15.90
C LYS A 37 -1.45 -6.40 15.53
N LYS A 38 -2.79 -6.60 15.55
CA LYS A 38 -3.41 -7.86 15.13
C LYS A 38 -3.13 -8.19 13.66
N ASN A 39 -3.18 -7.19 12.78
CA ASN A 39 -2.89 -7.35 11.35
C ASN A 39 -1.41 -7.66 11.13
N ILE A 40 -0.51 -6.96 11.82
CA ILE A 40 0.94 -7.21 11.75
C ILE A 40 1.27 -8.67 12.06
N LYS A 41 0.64 -9.24 13.10
CA LYS A 41 0.83 -10.66 13.45
C LYS A 41 0.43 -11.61 12.32
N ILE A 42 -0.66 -11.30 11.60
CA ILE A 42 -1.12 -12.11 10.47
C ILE A 42 -0.19 -11.93 9.27
N ILE A 43 0.19 -10.69 8.95
CA ILE A 43 1.04 -10.37 7.81
C ILE A 43 2.43 -11.02 7.94
N ARG A 44 3.01 -11.05 9.13
CA ARG A 44 4.30 -11.73 9.41
C ARG A 44 4.29 -13.22 9.05
N LYS A 45 3.12 -13.87 9.12
CA LYS A 45 2.96 -15.29 8.74
C LYS A 45 2.91 -15.50 7.24
N ILE A 46 2.63 -14.46 6.44
CA ILE A 46 2.58 -14.55 4.97
C ILE A 46 3.99 -14.79 4.42
N ASN A 47 4.96 -13.99 4.86
CA ASN A 47 6.35 -14.15 4.44
C ASN A 47 7.28 -13.48 5.46
N LYS A 48 8.31 -14.21 5.91
CA LYS A 48 9.30 -13.72 6.89
C LYS A 48 10.20 -12.58 6.36
N ARG A 49 10.26 -12.40 5.04
CA ARG A 49 11.07 -11.34 4.39
C ARG A 49 10.37 -9.98 4.33
N ILE A 50 9.09 -9.90 4.74
CA ILE A 50 8.37 -8.62 4.80
C ILE A 50 8.99 -7.74 5.87
N LYS A 51 9.34 -6.52 5.50
CA LYS A 51 9.89 -5.51 6.39
C LYS A 51 8.77 -4.58 6.86
N PHE A 52 8.74 -4.27 8.15
CA PHE A 52 7.75 -3.34 8.70
C PHE A 52 8.43 -2.02 9.03
N ILE A 53 7.81 -0.91 8.60
CA ILE A 53 8.20 0.42 9.06
C ILE A 53 7.22 0.88 10.14
N PRO A 54 7.71 1.40 11.28
CA PRO A 54 6.84 1.81 12.38
C PRO A 54 6.16 3.15 12.12
N ASN A 55 6.76 3.98 11.30
CA ASN A 55 6.28 5.33 10.99
C ASN A 55 6.53 5.68 9.52
N LEU A 56 5.68 6.57 8.99
CA LEU A 56 5.89 7.21 7.69
C LEU A 56 6.81 8.43 7.90
N ASN A 57 8.10 8.21 7.72
CA ASN A 57 9.18 9.18 7.99
C ASN A 57 10.24 9.12 6.86
N LYS A 58 11.50 9.42 7.19
CA LYS A 58 12.63 9.40 6.25
C LYS A 58 12.82 8.06 5.52
N ASP A 59 12.32 6.95 6.07
CA ASP A 59 12.36 5.65 5.36
C ASP A 59 11.62 5.69 4.02
N LEU A 60 10.75 6.68 3.80
CA LEU A 60 10.05 6.87 2.53
C LEU A 60 10.98 7.28 1.38
N GLU A 61 12.12 7.91 1.66
CA GLU A 61 13.11 8.33 0.65
C GLU A 61 13.66 7.15 -0.16
N MET A 62 13.75 5.97 0.44
CA MET A 62 14.25 4.77 -0.26
C MET A 62 13.19 3.98 -1.01
N MET A 63 11.91 4.36 -0.95
CA MET A 63 10.82 3.65 -1.60
C MET A 63 10.69 4.10 -3.06
N ASN A 64 10.70 3.16 -3.99
CA ASN A 64 10.50 3.45 -5.41
C ASN A 64 9.03 3.49 -5.80
N PHE A 65 8.20 2.68 -5.10
CA PHE A 65 6.78 2.61 -5.35
C PHE A 65 6.01 2.51 -4.03
N ILE A 66 5.05 3.40 -3.83
CA ILE A 66 4.22 3.48 -2.62
C ILE A 66 2.77 3.20 -3.02
N ILE A 67 2.16 2.20 -2.38
CA ILE A 67 0.79 1.78 -2.65
C ILE A 67 -0.06 2.05 -1.39
N ILE A 68 -1.00 3.00 -1.47
CA ILE A 68 -1.86 3.37 -0.35
C ILE A 68 -3.15 2.57 -0.41
N CYS A 69 -3.30 1.63 0.54
CA CYS A 69 -4.46 0.76 0.72
C CYS A 69 -5.17 1.00 2.06
N ALA A 70 -4.85 2.10 2.73
CA ALA A 70 -5.51 2.52 3.96
C ALA A 70 -6.91 3.07 3.69
N PRO A 71 -7.81 3.09 4.68
CA PRO A 71 -9.08 3.78 4.56
C PRO A 71 -8.90 5.25 4.18
N MET A 72 -9.79 5.78 3.36
CA MET A 72 -9.70 7.16 2.85
C MET A 72 -9.72 8.22 3.96
N SER A 73 -10.33 7.93 5.11
CA SER A 73 -10.29 8.77 6.31
C SER A 73 -8.88 9.01 6.85
N GLU A 74 -7.93 8.10 6.54
CA GLU A 74 -6.53 8.19 6.93
C GLU A 74 -5.67 9.05 5.98
N TYR A 75 -6.16 9.36 4.78
CA TYR A 75 -5.42 10.08 3.75
C TYR A 75 -4.89 11.44 4.24
N LYS A 76 -5.68 12.16 5.02
CA LYS A 76 -5.29 13.45 5.61
C LYS A 76 -4.05 13.35 6.52
N PHE A 77 -3.74 12.17 7.04
CA PHE A 77 -2.56 11.93 7.88
C PHE A 77 -1.41 11.28 7.09
N ILE A 78 -1.72 10.51 6.04
CA ILE A 78 -0.74 9.78 5.23
C ILE A 78 -0.08 10.69 4.21
N PHE A 79 -0.86 11.41 3.40
CA PHE A 79 -0.34 12.22 2.30
C PHE A 79 0.62 13.33 2.72
N PRO A 80 0.40 14.09 3.82
CA PRO A 80 1.37 15.08 4.26
C PRO A 80 2.76 14.48 4.57
N LYS A 81 2.79 13.26 5.13
CA LYS A 81 4.05 12.57 5.41
C LYS A 81 4.72 12.06 4.15
N ILE A 82 3.94 11.49 3.23
CA ILE A 82 4.45 11.04 1.94
C ILE A 82 5.01 12.24 1.17
N ASN A 83 4.27 13.33 1.04
CA ASN A 83 4.71 14.53 0.34
C ASN A 83 5.99 15.15 0.94
N LYS A 84 6.20 14.97 2.26
CA LYS A 84 7.38 15.51 2.95
C LYS A 84 8.63 14.66 2.77
N PHE A 85 8.50 13.34 2.69
CA PHE A 85 9.63 12.42 2.84
C PHE A 85 9.85 11.49 1.65
N MET A 86 8.94 11.41 0.68
CA MET A 86 9.19 10.57 -0.50
C MET A 86 10.19 11.21 -1.45
N SER A 87 10.95 10.38 -2.16
CA SER A 87 11.80 10.85 -3.27
C SER A 87 10.94 11.38 -4.43
N GLU A 88 11.45 12.38 -5.17
CA GLU A 88 10.80 12.90 -6.37
C GLU A 88 10.66 11.88 -7.49
N ASP A 89 11.54 10.88 -7.53
CA ASP A 89 11.52 9.78 -8.50
C ASP A 89 10.57 8.64 -8.12
N SER A 90 9.99 8.70 -6.91
CA SER A 90 9.08 7.66 -6.45
C SER A 90 7.73 7.78 -7.12
N VAL A 91 7.13 6.64 -7.44
CA VAL A 91 5.75 6.54 -7.92
C VAL A 91 4.83 6.21 -6.74
N ILE A 92 3.66 6.82 -6.72
CA ILE A 92 2.65 6.60 -5.71
C ILE A 92 1.34 6.21 -6.36
N THR A 93 0.63 5.26 -5.79
CA THR A 93 -0.76 4.94 -6.18
C THR A 93 -1.64 4.76 -4.94
N GLU A 94 -2.93 4.93 -5.11
CA GLU A 94 -3.92 4.72 -4.07
C GLU A 94 -5.16 3.99 -4.62
N VAL A 95 -5.84 3.25 -3.76
CA VAL A 95 -6.93 2.34 -4.17
C VAL A 95 -8.31 2.80 -3.70
N GLY A 96 -8.45 4.05 -3.26
CA GLY A 96 -9.72 4.58 -2.75
C GLY A 96 -10.82 4.63 -3.82
N SER A 97 -12.05 4.43 -3.40
CA SER A 97 -13.21 4.42 -4.30
C SER A 97 -13.59 5.79 -4.83
N THR A 98 -13.24 6.88 -4.13
CA THR A 98 -13.52 8.24 -4.58
C THR A 98 -12.25 9.09 -4.63
N LYS A 99 -12.18 9.99 -5.62
CA LYS A 99 -10.98 10.80 -5.90
C LYS A 99 -11.16 12.29 -5.55
N ARG A 100 -12.40 12.73 -5.34
CA ARG A 100 -12.74 14.14 -5.19
C ARG A 100 -11.94 14.87 -4.11
N ASN A 101 -11.73 14.22 -2.97
CA ASN A 101 -11.02 14.82 -1.84
C ASN A 101 -9.50 14.62 -1.88
N LEU A 102 -9.01 13.76 -2.76
CA LEU A 102 -7.60 13.41 -2.84
C LEU A 102 -6.74 14.61 -3.24
N ILE A 103 -7.22 15.42 -4.18
CA ILE A 103 -6.55 16.62 -4.68
C ILE A 103 -6.25 17.61 -3.55
N LYS A 104 -7.04 17.59 -2.46
CA LYS A 104 -6.81 18.45 -1.28
C LYS A 104 -5.58 18.02 -0.47
N PHE A 105 -5.17 16.78 -0.56
CA PHE A 105 -4.09 16.22 0.26
C PHE A 105 -2.74 16.18 -0.45
N THR A 106 -2.76 16.15 -1.78
CA THR A 106 -1.51 16.05 -2.56
C THR A 106 -1.66 16.69 -3.94
N LYS A 107 -0.57 17.30 -4.39
CA LYS A 107 -0.37 17.76 -5.78
C LYS A 107 0.77 17.00 -6.43
N ASN A 108 1.10 15.81 -5.92
CA ASN A 108 2.20 15.01 -6.41
C ASN A 108 1.92 14.57 -7.85
N LYS A 109 2.78 14.97 -8.78
CA LYS A 109 2.66 14.66 -10.21
C LYS A 109 2.89 13.17 -10.55
N ASN A 110 3.53 12.43 -9.63
CA ASN A 110 3.80 11.00 -9.79
C ASN A 110 2.69 10.13 -9.15
N LEU A 111 1.56 10.73 -8.78
CA LEU A 111 0.41 10.00 -8.25
C LEU A 111 -0.41 9.40 -9.38
N ILE A 112 -0.57 8.08 -9.33
CA ILE A 112 -1.46 7.31 -10.21
C ILE A 112 -2.73 6.99 -9.43
N LEU A 113 -3.86 7.47 -9.90
CA LEU A 113 -5.16 7.17 -9.31
C LEU A 113 -5.62 5.77 -9.74
N SER A 114 -5.88 4.91 -8.77
CA SER A 114 -6.33 3.54 -9.02
C SER A 114 -7.63 3.25 -8.27
N HIS A 115 -8.46 2.39 -8.83
CA HIS A 115 -9.66 1.89 -8.17
C HIS A 115 -9.86 0.44 -8.58
N PRO A 116 -9.25 -0.52 -7.91
CA PRO A 116 -9.48 -1.92 -8.19
C PRO A 116 -10.95 -2.25 -7.89
N ILE A 117 -11.69 -2.67 -8.92
CA ILE A 117 -13.08 -3.14 -8.78
C ILE A 117 -13.01 -4.57 -8.25
N ALA A 118 -12.46 -4.71 -7.08
CA ALA A 118 -12.28 -5.98 -6.42
C ALA A 118 -12.51 -5.81 -4.93
N GLY A 119 -13.30 -6.68 -4.35
CA GLY A 119 -13.62 -6.65 -2.93
C GLY A 119 -14.46 -7.85 -2.55
N SER A 120 -14.73 -7.95 -1.28
CA SER A 120 -15.66 -8.93 -0.72
C SER A 120 -16.25 -8.34 0.56
N GLU A 121 -17.28 -8.96 1.09
CA GLU A 121 -17.91 -8.57 2.35
C GLU A 121 -17.00 -8.77 3.58
N VAL A 122 -15.89 -9.48 3.42
CA VAL A 122 -14.90 -9.73 4.48
C VAL A 122 -13.81 -8.67 4.49
N SER A 123 -13.22 -8.44 5.65
CA SER A 123 -12.15 -7.46 5.85
C SER A 123 -10.94 -8.05 6.56
N GLY A 124 -9.78 -7.41 6.38
CA GLY A 124 -8.53 -7.76 7.07
C GLY A 124 -7.60 -8.66 6.26
N PRO A 125 -6.33 -8.78 6.71
CA PRO A 125 -5.26 -9.44 5.96
C PRO A 125 -5.41 -10.96 5.83
N LYS A 126 -6.21 -11.59 6.69
CA LYS A 126 -6.50 -13.03 6.62
C LYS A 126 -7.16 -13.42 5.30
N PHE A 127 -8.01 -12.55 4.77
CA PHE A 127 -8.82 -12.80 3.58
C PHE A 127 -8.16 -12.34 2.28
N GLY A 128 -6.99 -11.70 2.34
CA GLY A 128 -6.25 -11.35 1.12
C GLY A 128 -5.96 -12.58 0.26
N SER A 129 -6.07 -12.42 -1.05
CA SER A 129 -5.85 -13.48 -2.04
C SER A 129 -4.91 -13.01 -3.15
N ASN A 130 -4.09 -13.93 -3.67
CA ASN A 130 -3.27 -13.66 -4.86
C ASN A 130 -4.12 -13.39 -6.10
N ASP A 131 -5.34 -13.92 -6.11
CA ASP A 131 -6.21 -13.95 -7.28
C ASP A 131 -7.35 -12.93 -7.19
N LEU A 132 -7.33 -12.06 -6.13
CA LEU A 132 -8.39 -11.07 -5.92
C LEU A 132 -8.62 -10.17 -7.14
N PHE A 133 -7.58 -9.89 -7.91
CA PHE A 133 -7.62 -8.98 -9.06
C PHE A 133 -7.71 -9.69 -10.41
N ASN A 134 -7.74 -11.03 -10.43
CA ASN A 134 -7.87 -11.77 -11.69
C ASN A 134 -9.21 -11.46 -12.35
N ASN A 135 -9.16 -11.06 -13.63
CA ASN A 135 -10.34 -10.66 -14.42
C ASN A 135 -11.16 -9.52 -13.79
N LYS A 136 -10.52 -8.64 -13.04
CA LYS A 136 -11.12 -7.47 -12.38
C LYS A 136 -10.50 -6.18 -12.95
N TRP A 137 -11.04 -5.74 -14.06
CA TRP A 137 -10.61 -4.51 -14.76
C TRP A 137 -11.71 -3.47 -14.78
#